data_ef25a6ddb01244798ccfe4f93511f2bf
#
_entry.id   ef25a6ddb01244798ccfe4f93511f2bf
#
_cell.length_a   1.000
_cell.length_b   1.000
_cell.length_c   1.000
_cell.angle_alpha   90.00
_cell.angle_beta   90.00
_cell.angle_gamma   90.00
#
_symmetry.space_group_name_H-M   'P 1'
#
loop_
_entity.id
_entity.type
_entity.pdbx_description
1 polymer ?
#
loop_
_entity_poly.entity_id
_entity_poly.type
_entity_poly.pdbx_seq_one_letter_code
_entity_poly.pdbx_strand_id
1 'polypeptide(L)'
;MTLKQLILAASLLFAAAAAHAEQTLDISYQRSSTLWILLKQNGQLEQRLKPLGFTVNWHEFSTGLLSSLNAGSVNLHADVADAFALFTQAADAPLTYYAQENSSPGAQAIIVQDASPIHSIADLKGKTVAVSKGSGSNFLLISALHKAGLTLADITPRYLEAPDGGAAFSNGSVDAWVIWDPFFATQQLEHHVRVIADGNDGLTNYNRFYLATTQFANAHPDVLQITFDTLRETGQWVKAHPRQAAEILGPLWGNIPPATVERANSRRSYDIIPVKLQNLAEQQRIADTYYGAKLIPKPLNVSDITVWTPKP
;
A
#
# COMPACT_ATOMS: atom_id res chain seq x y z
N MET A 1 29.48 -20.24 -55.04
CA MET A 1 29.47 -19.93 -53.60
C MET A 1 30.36 -20.93 -52.87
N THR A 2 31.40 -20.49 -52.22
CA THR A 2 32.36 -21.37 -51.55
C THR A 2 31.79 -21.79 -50.17
N LEU A 3 32.16 -22.98 -49.70
CA LEU A 3 31.72 -23.52 -48.38
C LEU A 3 31.95 -22.54 -47.26
N LYS A 4 32.98 -21.68 -47.33
CA LYS A 4 33.26 -20.57 -46.39
C LYS A 4 32.20 -19.48 -46.40
N GLN A 5 31.56 -19.18 -47.52
CA GLN A 5 30.47 -18.19 -47.60
C GLN A 5 29.15 -18.71 -47.05
N LEU A 6 28.91 -20.03 -47.15
CA LEU A 6 27.76 -20.69 -46.52
C LEU A 6 27.89 -20.75 -44.99
N ILE A 7 29.10 -20.99 -44.48
CA ILE A 7 29.34 -21.01 -43.01
C ILE A 7 29.22 -19.60 -42.43
N LEU A 8 29.67 -18.56 -43.13
CA LEU A 8 29.54 -17.18 -42.69
C LEU A 8 28.07 -16.70 -42.69
N ALA A 9 27.28 -17.11 -43.69
CA ALA A 9 25.85 -16.79 -43.74
C ALA A 9 25.04 -17.52 -42.68
N ALA A 10 25.38 -18.77 -42.34
CA ALA A 10 24.76 -19.52 -41.24
C ALA A 10 25.10 -18.93 -39.87
N SER A 11 26.34 -18.43 -39.68
CA SER A 11 26.73 -17.76 -38.42
C SER A 11 26.04 -16.42 -38.18
N LEU A 12 25.73 -15.67 -39.24
CA LEU A 12 24.98 -14.41 -39.18
C LEU A 12 23.47 -14.62 -38.91
N LEU A 13 22.90 -15.74 -39.37
CA LEU A 13 21.51 -16.10 -39.08
C LEU A 13 21.33 -16.62 -37.65
N PHE A 14 22.36 -17.21 -37.01
CA PHE A 14 22.32 -17.61 -35.59
C PHE A 14 22.53 -16.42 -34.61
N ALA A 15 23.16 -15.34 -35.06
CA ALA A 15 23.35 -14.14 -34.24
C ALA A 15 22.08 -13.26 -34.13
N ALA A 16 21.07 -13.45 -34.99
CA ALA A 16 19.82 -12.68 -34.97
C ALA A 16 18.73 -13.30 -34.09
N ALA A 17 18.93 -14.51 -33.58
CA ALA A 17 18.08 -15.14 -32.57
C ALA A 17 18.77 -15.07 -31.19
N ALA A 18 19.20 -13.87 -30.77
CA ALA A 18 19.30 -13.59 -29.35
C ALA A 18 17.87 -13.63 -28.85
N ALA A 19 17.39 -14.81 -28.49
CA ALA A 19 16.21 -14.97 -27.69
C ALA A 19 16.43 -14.04 -26.49
N HIS A 20 15.71 -12.91 -26.42
CA HIS A 20 15.61 -12.18 -25.16
C HIS A 20 15.10 -13.21 -24.17
N ALA A 21 15.96 -13.61 -23.24
CA ALA A 21 15.52 -14.45 -22.13
C ALA A 21 14.31 -13.74 -21.54
N GLU A 22 13.19 -14.43 -21.50
CA GLU A 22 11.96 -13.90 -20.94
C GLU A 22 12.26 -13.47 -19.51
N GLN A 23 12.07 -12.18 -19.22
CA GLN A 23 12.32 -11.60 -17.92
C GLN A 23 11.03 -11.65 -17.12
N THR A 24 11.14 -11.85 -15.83
CA THR A 24 9.98 -11.90 -14.94
C THR A 24 9.91 -10.63 -14.11
N LEU A 25 8.73 -10.02 -14.08
CA LEU A 25 8.38 -8.96 -13.15
C LEU A 25 7.56 -9.57 -12.01
N ASP A 26 8.18 -9.68 -10.83
CA ASP A 26 7.52 -10.17 -9.63
C ASP A 26 6.87 -9.02 -8.88
N ILE A 27 5.54 -9.05 -8.72
CA ILE A 27 4.74 -8.01 -8.07
C ILE A 27 4.06 -8.59 -6.84
N SER A 28 4.30 -8.00 -5.67
CA SER A 28 3.51 -8.31 -4.48
C SER A 28 2.28 -7.44 -4.38
N TYR A 29 1.18 -8.00 -3.87
CA TYR A 29 -0.04 -7.26 -3.59
C TYR A 29 -0.75 -7.83 -2.36
N GLN A 30 -1.61 -7.00 -1.76
CA GLN A 30 -2.53 -7.39 -0.70
C GLN A 30 -3.95 -7.41 -1.24
N ARG A 31 -4.85 -8.09 -0.55
CA ARG A 31 -6.28 -8.12 -0.92
C ARG A 31 -6.90 -6.72 -1.04
N SER A 32 -6.41 -5.72 -0.31
CA SER A 32 -6.85 -4.32 -0.38
C SER A 32 -6.16 -3.49 -1.49
N SER A 33 -5.27 -4.08 -2.28
CA SER A 33 -4.53 -3.39 -3.35
C SER A 33 -5.39 -3.24 -4.60
N THR A 34 -6.32 -2.30 -4.58
CA THR A 34 -7.37 -2.10 -5.59
C THR A 34 -6.84 -2.12 -7.03
N LEU A 35 -5.87 -1.25 -7.34
CA LEU A 35 -5.40 -1.09 -8.72
C LEU A 35 -4.65 -2.33 -9.21
N TRP A 36 -3.83 -2.95 -8.35
CA TRP A 36 -3.12 -4.18 -8.70
C TRP A 36 -4.06 -5.35 -8.96
N ILE A 37 -5.11 -5.50 -8.15
CA ILE A 37 -6.10 -6.56 -8.34
C ILE A 37 -6.83 -6.38 -9.67
N LEU A 38 -7.21 -5.15 -10.03
CA LEU A 38 -7.86 -4.86 -11.30
C LEU A 38 -6.92 -5.14 -12.48
N LEU A 39 -5.64 -4.75 -12.38
CA LEU A 39 -4.64 -5.02 -13.43
C LEU A 39 -4.37 -6.50 -13.59
N LYS A 40 -4.24 -7.25 -12.49
CA LYS A 40 -4.13 -8.71 -12.52
C LYS A 40 -5.35 -9.36 -13.18
N GLN A 41 -6.55 -8.85 -12.89
CA GLN A 41 -7.80 -9.41 -13.42
C GLN A 41 -7.96 -9.17 -14.93
N ASN A 42 -7.53 -8.02 -15.42
CA ASN A 42 -7.72 -7.65 -16.84
C ASN A 42 -6.50 -7.94 -17.73
N GLY A 43 -5.35 -8.29 -17.16
CA GLY A 43 -4.12 -8.60 -17.91
C GLY A 43 -3.52 -7.41 -18.68
N GLN A 44 -3.92 -6.19 -18.36
CA GLN A 44 -3.49 -5.00 -19.11
C GLN A 44 -1.99 -4.73 -18.93
N LEU A 45 -1.44 -4.96 -17.74
CA LEU A 45 -0.03 -4.75 -17.47
C LEU A 45 0.83 -5.76 -18.25
N GLU A 46 0.43 -7.03 -18.23
CA GLU A 46 1.09 -8.10 -19.00
C GLU A 46 1.14 -7.79 -20.50
N GLN A 47 0.02 -7.34 -21.06
CA GLN A 47 -0.06 -6.98 -22.47
C GLN A 47 0.89 -5.84 -22.83
N ARG A 48 1.04 -4.84 -21.95
CA ARG A 48 1.91 -3.68 -22.17
C ARG A 48 3.39 -4.02 -21.98
N LEU A 49 3.72 -4.97 -21.13
CA LEU A 49 5.11 -5.38 -20.85
C LEU A 49 5.64 -6.46 -21.80
N LYS A 50 4.73 -7.21 -22.44
CA LYS A 50 5.10 -8.26 -23.41
C LYS A 50 6.07 -7.80 -24.50
N PRO A 51 5.92 -6.60 -25.13
CA PRO A 51 6.88 -6.13 -26.14
C PRO A 51 8.31 -5.91 -25.61
N LEU A 52 8.46 -5.72 -24.29
CA LEU A 52 9.75 -5.61 -23.62
C LEU A 52 10.32 -6.98 -23.18
N GLY A 53 9.63 -8.08 -23.48
CA GLY A 53 10.04 -9.44 -23.11
C GLY A 53 9.79 -9.78 -21.64
N PHE A 54 8.86 -9.07 -20.97
CA PHE A 54 8.50 -9.36 -19.59
C PHE A 54 7.21 -10.18 -19.47
N THR A 55 7.25 -11.17 -18.57
CA THR A 55 6.07 -11.80 -17.97
C THR A 55 5.86 -11.26 -16.57
N VAL A 56 4.62 -11.29 -16.06
CA VAL A 56 4.28 -10.79 -14.74
C VAL A 56 3.87 -11.94 -13.83
N ASN A 57 4.52 -12.04 -12.68
CA ASN A 57 4.14 -12.95 -11.59
C ASN A 57 3.51 -12.14 -10.45
N TRP A 58 2.34 -12.60 -10.03
CA TRP A 58 1.58 -11.95 -8.95
C TRP A 58 1.65 -12.76 -7.66
N HIS A 59 2.12 -12.11 -6.58
CA HIS A 59 2.28 -12.71 -5.27
C HIS A 59 1.35 -12.04 -4.25
N GLU A 60 0.34 -12.77 -3.77
CA GLU A 60 -0.56 -12.26 -2.73
C GLU A 60 0.06 -12.48 -1.34
N PHE A 61 0.15 -11.42 -0.56
CA PHE A 61 0.62 -11.46 0.82
C PHE A 61 -0.50 -11.04 1.78
N SER A 62 -0.98 -11.97 2.57
CA SER A 62 -1.87 -11.68 3.71
C SER A 62 -1.09 -11.21 4.94
N THR A 63 0.14 -11.71 5.08
CA THR A 63 1.10 -11.38 6.14
C THR A 63 2.52 -11.40 5.54
N GLY A 64 3.51 -10.85 6.24
CA GLY A 64 4.91 -10.95 5.82
C GLY A 64 5.32 -10.04 4.65
N LEU A 65 4.49 -9.08 4.26
CA LEU A 65 4.81 -8.12 3.18
C LEU A 65 6.16 -7.40 3.43
N LEU A 66 6.43 -6.99 4.67
CA LEU A 66 7.69 -6.36 5.06
C LEU A 66 8.89 -7.31 4.85
N SER A 67 8.73 -8.57 5.19
CA SER A 67 9.80 -9.57 5.02
C SER A 67 10.12 -9.83 3.55
N SER A 68 9.12 -9.86 2.67
CA SER A 68 9.31 -10.05 1.23
C SER A 68 10.01 -8.85 0.58
N LEU A 69 9.73 -7.63 1.06
CA LEU A 69 10.43 -6.40 0.69
C LEU A 69 11.91 -6.47 1.02
N ASN A 70 12.21 -6.78 2.28
CA ASN A 70 13.57 -6.83 2.78
C ASN A 70 14.40 -7.94 2.13
N ALA A 71 13.77 -9.05 1.76
CA ALA A 71 14.42 -10.16 1.09
C ALA A 71 14.68 -9.92 -0.40
N GLY A 72 14.13 -8.85 -1.00
CA GLY A 72 14.25 -8.59 -2.44
C GLY A 72 13.61 -9.66 -3.32
N SER A 73 12.65 -10.43 -2.76
CA SER A 73 12.01 -11.55 -3.46
C SER A 73 10.96 -11.10 -4.48
N VAL A 74 10.65 -9.81 -4.52
CA VAL A 74 9.75 -9.18 -5.50
C VAL A 74 10.37 -7.91 -6.03
N ASN A 75 10.01 -7.52 -7.25
CA ASN A 75 10.53 -6.31 -7.90
C ASN A 75 9.71 -5.07 -7.56
N LEU A 76 8.38 -5.20 -7.58
CA LEU A 76 7.44 -4.14 -7.26
C LEU A 76 6.56 -4.52 -6.09
N HIS A 77 6.22 -3.51 -5.33
CA HIS A 77 5.34 -3.67 -4.19
C HIS A 77 3.95 -3.11 -4.45
N ALA A 78 3.00 -3.74 -3.74
CA ALA A 78 1.68 -3.20 -3.53
C ALA A 78 1.73 -1.74 -3.06
N ASP A 79 0.64 -1.03 -3.29
CA ASP A 79 0.40 0.25 -2.66
C ASP A 79 0.39 0.09 -1.13
N VAL A 80 1.30 0.75 -0.47
CA VAL A 80 1.42 0.72 1.00
C VAL A 80 1.16 2.10 1.58
N ALA A 81 0.57 2.15 2.77
CA ALA A 81 0.41 3.40 3.50
C ALA A 81 1.78 4.04 3.78
N ASP A 82 1.79 5.36 3.84
CA ASP A 82 2.96 6.20 4.07
C ASP A 82 3.78 5.75 5.29
N ALA A 83 3.13 5.51 6.41
CA ALA A 83 3.78 5.03 7.62
C ALA A 83 4.43 3.64 7.43
N PHE A 84 3.79 2.74 6.67
CA PHE A 84 4.35 1.42 6.40
C PHE A 84 5.60 1.51 5.51
N ALA A 85 5.58 2.35 4.48
CA ALA A 85 6.74 2.58 3.61
C ALA A 85 7.95 3.06 4.41
N LEU A 86 7.71 3.97 5.37
CA LEU A 86 8.75 4.48 6.25
C LEU A 86 9.26 3.43 7.24
N PHE A 87 8.36 2.64 7.83
CA PHE A 87 8.73 1.55 8.74
C PHE A 87 9.62 0.52 8.04
N THR A 88 9.36 0.26 6.75
CA THR A 88 10.17 -0.60 5.90
C THR A 88 11.55 0.01 5.64
N GLN A 89 11.62 1.32 5.36
CA GLN A 89 12.88 2.04 5.20
C GLN A 89 13.74 1.99 6.48
N ALA A 90 13.11 2.04 7.65
CA ALA A 90 13.83 1.91 8.94
C ALA A 90 14.51 0.56 9.12
N ALA A 91 14.10 -0.46 8.37
CA ALA A 91 14.73 -1.78 8.30
C ALA A 91 15.83 -1.88 7.22
N ASP A 92 16.29 -0.74 6.67
CA ASP A 92 17.33 -0.63 5.64
C ASP A 92 17.00 -1.34 4.31
N ALA A 93 15.73 -1.51 3.98
CA ALA A 93 15.31 -2.08 2.70
C ALA A 93 15.72 -1.14 1.53
N PRO A 94 16.41 -1.66 0.49
CA PRO A 94 16.85 -0.85 -0.65
C PRO A 94 15.68 -0.58 -1.61
N LEU A 95 14.85 0.40 -1.27
CA LEU A 95 13.62 0.73 -1.97
C LEU A 95 13.68 2.06 -2.71
N THR A 96 12.97 2.12 -3.82
CA THR A 96 12.71 3.31 -4.63
C THR A 96 11.22 3.58 -4.66
N TYR A 97 10.82 4.79 -4.33
CA TYR A 97 9.45 5.27 -4.43
C TYR A 97 9.20 5.70 -5.88
N TYR A 98 8.30 5.02 -6.60
CA TYR A 98 8.08 5.33 -8.02
C TYR A 98 6.72 5.93 -8.35
N ALA A 99 5.73 5.77 -7.47
CA ALA A 99 4.43 6.40 -7.60
C ALA A 99 3.82 6.67 -6.24
N GLN A 100 2.93 7.64 -6.20
CA GLN A 100 2.17 8.03 -5.01
C GLN A 100 0.70 8.17 -5.39
N GLU A 101 -0.18 7.74 -4.51
CA GLU A 101 -1.59 8.11 -4.51
C GLU A 101 -1.79 9.30 -3.57
N ASN A 102 -2.56 10.29 -3.99
CA ASN A 102 -2.88 11.46 -3.17
C ASN A 102 -3.59 11.08 -1.86
N SER A 103 -3.55 12.02 -0.92
CA SER A 103 -4.11 11.92 0.42
C SER A 103 -5.53 11.35 0.46
N SER A 104 -5.75 10.41 1.39
CA SER A 104 -7.03 9.73 1.63
C SER A 104 -7.31 9.60 3.14
N PRO A 105 -7.30 10.70 3.93
CA PRO A 105 -7.33 10.67 5.39
C PRO A 105 -8.56 9.94 5.95
N GLY A 106 -9.71 10.05 5.30
CA GLY A 106 -10.95 9.38 5.71
C GLY A 106 -11.00 7.87 5.43
N ALA A 107 -9.97 7.28 4.80
CA ALA A 107 -9.93 5.85 4.51
C ALA A 107 -9.45 4.99 5.68
N GLN A 108 -9.29 5.58 6.86
CA GLN A 108 -8.98 4.90 8.12
C GLN A 108 -9.65 5.60 9.30
N ALA A 109 -9.91 4.87 10.37
CA ALA A 109 -10.58 5.41 11.54
C ALA A 109 -10.22 4.66 12.83
N ILE A 110 -10.49 5.30 13.97
CA ILE A 110 -10.57 4.70 15.29
C ILE A 110 -12.05 4.46 15.58
N ILE A 111 -12.42 3.21 15.72
CA ILE A 111 -13.81 2.79 15.92
C ILE A 111 -14.01 2.12 17.27
N VAL A 112 -15.23 2.24 17.79
CA VAL A 112 -15.73 1.54 18.96
C VAL A 112 -17.08 0.92 18.65
N GLN A 113 -17.50 -0.07 19.42
CA GLN A 113 -18.88 -0.59 19.34
C GLN A 113 -19.87 0.55 19.63
N ASP A 114 -21.01 0.56 18.99
CA ASP A 114 -22.01 1.63 19.14
C ASP A 114 -22.49 1.78 20.60
N ALA A 115 -22.64 0.66 21.32
CA ALA A 115 -22.99 0.63 22.75
C ALA A 115 -21.83 0.98 23.70
N SER A 116 -20.62 1.24 23.20
CA SER A 116 -19.45 1.56 24.03
C SER A 116 -19.64 2.91 24.74
N PRO A 117 -19.20 3.02 26.01
CA PRO A 117 -19.18 4.31 26.74
C PRO A 117 -18.07 5.26 26.26
N ILE A 118 -17.21 4.84 25.30
CA ILE A 118 -16.11 5.64 24.76
C ILE A 118 -16.65 6.55 23.66
N HIS A 119 -16.61 7.87 23.85
CA HIS A 119 -17.13 8.87 22.90
C HIS A 119 -16.05 9.74 22.29
N SER A 120 -14.84 9.74 22.85
CA SER A 120 -13.71 10.57 22.44
C SER A 120 -12.39 9.83 22.57
N ILE A 121 -11.32 10.38 22.00
CA ILE A 121 -9.96 9.86 22.16
C ILE A 121 -9.51 9.92 23.64
N ALA A 122 -9.94 10.91 24.40
CA ALA A 122 -9.61 11.01 25.83
C ALA A 122 -10.13 9.82 26.64
N ASP A 123 -11.27 9.25 26.24
CA ASP A 123 -11.87 8.08 26.91
C ASP A 123 -11.10 6.78 26.67
N LEU A 124 -10.12 6.78 25.76
CA LEU A 124 -9.23 5.63 25.54
C LEU A 124 -8.22 5.41 26.66
N LYS A 125 -8.08 6.36 27.60
CA LYS A 125 -7.17 6.18 28.73
C LYS A 125 -7.50 4.92 29.53
N GLY A 126 -6.50 4.04 29.70
CA GLY A 126 -6.63 2.74 30.35
C GLY A 126 -7.34 1.67 29.52
N LYS A 127 -7.70 1.94 28.27
CA LYS A 127 -8.42 1.01 27.38
C LYS A 127 -7.48 0.16 26.54
N THR A 128 -8.01 -0.97 26.08
CA THR A 128 -7.31 -1.89 25.17
C THR A 128 -7.67 -1.54 23.73
N VAL A 129 -6.67 -1.24 22.91
CA VAL A 129 -6.86 -0.77 21.53
C VAL A 129 -6.14 -1.69 20.55
N ALA A 130 -6.87 -2.32 19.64
CA ALA A 130 -6.28 -3.12 18.57
C ALA A 130 -5.77 -2.20 17.43
N VAL A 131 -4.57 -2.49 16.93
CA VAL A 131 -3.93 -1.77 15.83
C VAL A 131 -2.85 -2.62 15.17
N SER A 132 -2.65 -2.49 13.87
CA SER A 132 -1.54 -3.15 13.17
C SER A 132 -0.26 -2.31 13.31
N LYS A 133 0.82 -2.93 13.80
CA LYS A 133 2.09 -2.26 14.12
C LYS A 133 2.75 -1.71 12.85
N GLY A 134 3.24 -0.47 12.90
CA GLY A 134 3.96 0.17 11.78
C GLY A 134 3.06 0.55 10.60
N SER A 135 1.74 0.41 10.72
CA SER A 135 0.77 0.76 9.69
C SER A 135 0.36 2.25 9.75
N GLY A 136 -0.31 2.74 8.70
CA GLY A 136 -0.95 4.06 8.72
C GLY A 136 -1.92 4.22 9.89
N SER A 137 -2.64 3.15 10.26
CA SER A 137 -3.54 3.15 11.42
C SER A 137 -2.78 3.29 12.75
N ASN A 138 -1.56 2.75 12.85
CA ASN A 138 -0.73 2.97 14.04
C ASN A 138 -0.31 4.45 14.16
N PHE A 139 0.01 5.09 13.03
CA PHE A 139 0.31 6.52 13.02
C PHE A 139 -0.92 7.36 13.36
N LEU A 140 -2.11 7.02 12.83
CA LEU A 140 -3.37 7.67 13.21
C LEU A 140 -3.61 7.59 14.72
N LEU A 141 -3.43 6.41 15.33
CA LEU A 141 -3.62 6.23 16.77
C LEU A 141 -2.69 7.14 17.57
N ILE A 142 -1.40 7.16 17.24
CA ILE A 142 -0.41 7.99 17.96
C ILE A 142 -0.75 9.48 17.80
N SER A 143 -1.09 9.91 16.58
CA SER A 143 -1.46 11.29 16.30
C SER A 143 -2.72 11.73 17.05
N ALA A 144 -3.73 10.87 17.10
CA ALA A 144 -4.98 11.14 17.82
C ALA A 144 -4.76 11.20 19.34
N LEU A 145 -4.02 10.25 19.90
CA LEU A 145 -3.65 10.25 21.33
C LEU A 145 -2.89 11.53 21.69
N HIS A 146 -1.89 11.91 20.89
CA HIS A 146 -1.08 13.10 21.13
C HIS A 146 -1.91 14.38 21.09
N LYS A 147 -2.85 14.51 20.13
CA LYS A 147 -3.79 15.63 20.06
C LYS A 147 -4.69 15.72 21.30
N ALA A 148 -5.00 14.58 21.91
CA ALA A 148 -5.78 14.49 23.16
C ALA A 148 -4.93 14.59 24.44
N GLY A 149 -3.62 14.85 24.35
CA GLY A 149 -2.70 14.91 25.50
C GLY A 149 -2.37 13.54 26.09
N LEU A 150 -2.56 12.47 25.35
CA LEU A 150 -2.26 11.10 25.72
C LEU A 150 -1.09 10.53 24.91
N THR A 151 -0.57 9.40 25.37
CA THR A 151 0.49 8.64 24.72
C THR A 151 0.11 7.16 24.61
N LEU A 152 0.92 6.35 23.95
CA LEU A 152 0.76 4.90 23.92
C LEU A 152 0.86 4.26 25.32
N ALA A 153 1.52 4.91 26.28
CA ALA A 153 1.62 4.43 27.66
C ALA A 153 0.31 4.60 28.46
N ASP A 154 -0.59 5.46 27.99
CA ASP A 154 -1.90 5.69 28.62
C ASP A 154 -2.97 4.68 28.21
N ILE A 155 -2.65 3.78 27.25
CA ILE A 155 -3.55 2.74 26.75
C ILE A 155 -2.85 1.38 26.79
N THR A 156 -3.57 0.30 26.48
CA THR A 156 -3.00 -1.03 26.26
C THR A 156 -3.08 -1.37 24.76
N PRO A 157 -2.06 -1.07 23.97
CA PRO A 157 -2.09 -1.39 22.55
C PRO A 157 -1.98 -2.92 22.33
N ARG A 158 -2.84 -3.47 21.50
CA ARG A 158 -2.78 -4.85 21.01
C ARG A 158 -2.39 -4.81 19.54
N TYR A 159 -1.16 -5.22 19.26
CA TYR A 159 -0.64 -5.28 17.90
C TYR A 159 -1.14 -6.54 17.21
N LEU A 160 -2.19 -6.39 16.40
CA LEU A 160 -2.88 -7.47 15.71
C LEU A 160 -3.01 -7.11 14.21
N GLU A 161 -2.88 -8.11 13.36
CA GLU A 161 -3.25 -7.96 11.95
C GLU A 161 -4.77 -7.75 11.82
N ALA A 162 -5.21 -7.19 10.68
CA ALA A 162 -6.59 -6.76 10.53
C ALA A 162 -7.65 -7.88 10.79
N PRO A 163 -7.47 -9.13 10.32
CA PRO A 163 -8.42 -10.20 10.63
C PRO A 163 -8.53 -10.51 12.13
N ASP A 164 -7.37 -10.61 12.80
CA ASP A 164 -7.31 -10.91 14.24
C ASP A 164 -7.83 -9.72 15.07
N GLY A 165 -7.50 -8.49 14.65
CA GLY A 165 -8.04 -7.26 15.23
C GLY A 165 -9.56 -7.19 15.15
N GLY A 166 -10.12 -7.56 14.00
CA GLY A 166 -11.56 -7.64 13.78
C GLY A 166 -12.24 -8.68 14.66
N ALA A 167 -11.64 -9.87 14.80
CA ALA A 167 -12.15 -10.90 15.72
C ALA A 167 -12.10 -10.45 17.18
N ALA A 168 -10.99 -9.85 17.63
CA ALA A 168 -10.84 -9.32 18.99
C ALA A 168 -11.82 -8.18 19.28
N PHE A 169 -12.08 -7.31 18.30
CA PHE A 169 -13.05 -6.23 18.41
C PHE A 169 -14.50 -6.75 18.48
N SER A 170 -14.86 -7.69 17.62
CA SER A 170 -16.21 -8.25 17.56
C SER A 170 -16.59 -9.03 18.83
N ASN A 171 -15.64 -9.72 19.47
CA ASN A 171 -15.87 -10.48 20.71
C ASN A 171 -15.66 -9.68 21.98
N GLY A 172 -15.34 -8.36 21.89
CA GLY A 172 -15.15 -7.48 23.04
C GLY A 172 -13.81 -7.68 23.77
N SER A 173 -12.83 -8.37 23.20
CA SER A 173 -11.50 -8.53 23.80
C SER A 173 -10.65 -7.25 23.73
N VAL A 174 -11.06 -6.30 22.92
CA VAL A 174 -10.51 -4.94 22.83
C VAL A 174 -11.64 -3.91 22.84
N ASP A 175 -11.38 -2.74 23.44
CA ASP A 175 -12.36 -1.66 23.58
C ASP A 175 -12.51 -0.83 22.30
N ALA A 176 -11.44 -0.70 21.52
CA ALA A 176 -11.41 0.05 20.27
C ALA A 176 -10.53 -0.65 19.25
N TRP A 177 -10.76 -0.34 17.97
CA TRP A 177 -9.98 -0.85 16.86
C TRP A 177 -9.62 0.28 15.91
N VAL A 178 -8.33 0.35 15.51
CA VAL A 178 -7.86 1.31 14.51
C VAL A 178 -7.66 0.58 13.20
N ILE A 179 -8.42 0.99 12.18
CA ILE A 179 -8.62 0.20 10.97
C ILE A 179 -8.72 1.07 9.72
N TRP A 180 -8.51 0.45 8.56
CA TRP A 180 -8.59 1.06 7.23
C TRP A 180 -9.58 0.33 6.33
N ASP A 181 -9.91 0.94 5.19
CA ASP A 181 -10.76 0.33 4.16
C ASP A 181 -10.08 -0.86 3.45
N PRO A 182 -10.83 -1.91 3.08
CA PRO A 182 -12.30 -2.03 3.15
C PRO A 182 -12.86 -2.47 4.50
N PHE A 183 -12.02 -2.89 5.46
CA PHE A 183 -12.48 -3.34 6.78
C PHE A 183 -13.30 -2.27 7.50
N PHE A 184 -12.89 -1.01 7.40
CA PHE A 184 -13.62 0.10 8.00
C PHE A 184 -15.03 0.26 7.39
N ALA A 185 -15.17 0.21 6.09
CA ALA A 185 -16.48 0.27 5.43
C ALA A 185 -17.38 -0.92 5.83
N THR A 186 -16.81 -2.12 5.93
CA THR A 186 -17.52 -3.31 6.40
C THR A 186 -18.06 -3.09 7.82
N GLN A 187 -17.22 -2.62 8.74
CA GLN A 187 -17.66 -2.35 10.12
C GLN A 187 -18.78 -1.31 10.18
N GLN A 188 -18.68 -0.24 9.38
CA GLN A 188 -19.70 0.81 9.35
C GLN A 188 -21.05 0.35 8.82
N LEU A 189 -21.05 -0.48 7.78
CA LEU A 189 -22.28 -0.87 7.09
C LEU A 189 -22.94 -2.14 7.66
N GLU A 190 -22.14 -3.02 8.27
CA GLU A 190 -22.60 -4.34 8.70
C GLU A 190 -22.65 -4.52 10.22
N HIS A 191 -21.93 -3.71 11.02
CA HIS A 191 -21.71 -3.97 12.44
C HIS A 191 -22.01 -2.81 13.39
N HIS A 192 -22.66 -1.72 12.92
CA HIS A 192 -23.09 -0.61 13.77
C HIS A 192 -22.00 -0.10 14.73
N VAL A 193 -20.92 0.42 14.17
CA VAL A 193 -19.81 0.99 14.92
C VAL A 193 -19.86 2.51 14.92
N ARG A 194 -19.33 3.12 15.99
CA ARG A 194 -19.12 4.55 16.09
C ARG A 194 -17.67 4.90 15.78
N VAL A 195 -17.46 5.90 14.93
CA VAL A 195 -16.15 6.52 14.70
C VAL A 195 -15.90 7.57 15.77
N ILE A 196 -14.78 7.48 16.47
CA ILE A 196 -14.35 8.49 17.46
C ILE A 196 -13.24 9.40 16.93
N ALA A 197 -12.53 8.99 15.89
CA ALA A 197 -11.63 9.81 15.08
C ALA A 197 -11.36 9.14 13.75
N ASP A 198 -11.03 9.92 12.75
CA ASP A 198 -10.47 9.48 11.46
C ASP A 198 -9.21 10.29 11.11
N GLY A 199 -8.67 10.15 9.91
CA GLY A 199 -7.45 10.85 9.51
C GLY A 199 -7.61 12.35 9.26
N ASN A 200 -8.84 12.87 9.24
CA ASN A 200 -9.12 14.28 9.00
C ASN A 200 -8.60 15.16 10.18
N ASP A 201 -8.83 16.46 10.12
CA ASP A 201 -8.40 17.43 11.13
C ASP A 201 -6.88 17.46 11.37
N GLY A 202 -6.09 17.14 10.33
CA GLY A 202 -4.63 17.16 10.38
C GLY A 202 -4.00 15.99 11.16
N LEU A 203 -4.76 14.94 11.45
CA LEU A 203 -4.23 13.77 12.14
C LEU A 203 -3.27 12.97 11.25
N THR A 204 -3.65 12.74 9.98
CA THR A 204 -2.80 12.05 8.99
C THR A 204 -3.26 12.36 7.57
N ASN A 205 -2.34 12.38 6.63
CA ASN A 205 -2.66 12.46 5.21
C ASN A 205 -3.07 11.11 4.62
N TYR A 206 -2.53 10.04 5.17
CA TYR A 206 -2.74 8.68 4.67
C TYR A 206 -2.48 8.58 3.17
N ASN A 207 -1.30 9.04 2.76
CA ASN A 207 -0.79 8.82 1.42
C ASN A 207 -0.51 7.35 1.20
N ARG A 208 -0.51 6.92 -0.05
CA ARG A 208 -0.07 5.56 -0.41
C ARG A 208 1.06 5.66 -1.40
N PHE A 209 2.06 4.79 -1.22
CA PHE A 209 3.24 4.73 -2.09
C PHE A 209 3.33 3.39 -2.78
N TYR A 210 3.81 3.43 -4.01
CA TYR A 210 4.19 2.27 -4.78
C TYR A 210 5.70 2.19 -4.80
N LEU A 211 6.24 1.05 -4.40
CA LEU A 211 7.66 0.86 -4.17
C LEU A 211 8.23 -0.18 -5.12
N ALA A 212 9.46 0.05 -5.56
CA ALA A 212 10.27 -0.92 -6.29
C ALA A 212 11.54 -1.22 -5.51
N THR A 213 12.16 -2.37 -5.74
CA THR A 213 13.56 -2.53 -5.32
C THR A 213 14.42 -1.56 -6.10
N THR A 214 15.40 -0.93 -5.45
CA THR A 214 16.29 0.04 -6.11
C THR A 214 17.07 -0.60 -7.27
N GLN A 215 17.43 -1.87 -7.13
CA GLN A 215 18.08 -2.64 -8.19
C GLN A 215 17.19 -2.70 -9.45
N PHE A 216 15.93 -3.08 -9.29
CA PHE A 216 14.98 -3.18 -10.40
C PHE A 216 14.70 -1.80 -11.01
N ALA A 217 14.49 -0.79 -10.19
CA ALA A 217 14.22 0.57 -10.65
C ALA A 217 15.33 1.15 -11.52
N ASN A 218 16.58 0.85 -11.18
CA ASN A 218 17.75 1.28 -11.97
C ASN A 218 17.94 0.48 -13.26
N ALA A 219 17.63 -0.82 -13.24
CA ALA A 219 17.80 -1.69 -14.41
C ALA A 219 16.68 -1.54 -15.44
N HIS A 220 15.44 -1.25 -15.00
CA HIS A 220 14.24 -1.28 -15.84
C HIS A 220 13.36 -0.03 -15.68
N PRO A 221 13.89 1.18 -15.93
CA PRO A 221 13.11 2.42 -15.82
C PRO A 221 11.97 2.51 -16.84
N ASP A 222 12.06 1.81 -17.96
CA ASP A 222 11.03 1.66 -18.97
C ASP A 222 9.83 0.83 -18.48
N VAL A 223 10.09 -0.25 -17.76
CA VAL A 223 9.05 -1.05 -17.09
C VAL A 223 8.33 -0.23 -16.04
N LEU A 224 9.06 0.56 -15.24
CA LEU A 224 8.46 1.47 -14.28
C LEU A 224 7.59 2.54 -14.94
N GLN A 225 8.00 3.07 -16.10
CA GLN A 225 7.20 4.05 -16.85
C GLN A 225 5.86 3.45 -17.29
N ILE A 226 5.89 2.27 -17.92
CA ILE A 226 4.67 1.57 -18.34
C ILE A 226 3.79 1.26 -17.13
N THR A 227 4.39 0.82 -16.03
CA THR A 227 3.65 0.49 -14.80
C THR A 227 3.00 1.73 -14.20
N PHE A 228 3.72 2.84 -14.10
CA PHE A 228 3.20 4.12 -13.61
C PHE A 228 2.01 4.60 -14.45
N ASP A 229 2.16 4.61 -15.78
CA ASP A 229 1.10 5.04 -16.69
C ASP A 229 -0.13 4.14 -16.61
N THR A 230 0.08 2.82 -16.50
CA THR A 230 -1.00 1.84 -16.38
C THR A 230 -1.75 1.98 -15.06
N LEU A 231 -1.04 2.21 -13.94
CA LEU A 231 -1.66 2.50 -12.64
C LEU A 231 -2.48 3.78 -12.68
N ARG A 232 -1.96 4.85 -13.30
CA ARG A 232 -2.65 6.13 -13.45
C ARG A 232 -3.97 5.99 -14.23
N GLU A 233 -3.93 5.31 -15.36
CA GLU A 233 -5.11 5.04 -16.16
C GLU A 233 -6.14 4.18 -15.41
N THR A 234 -5.67 3.16 -14.70
CA THR A 234 -6.55 2.30 -13.89
C THR A 234 -7.20 3.09 -12.76
N GLY A 235 -6.46 3.99 -12.09
CA GLY A 235 -7.01 4.88 -11.07
C GLY A 235 -8.10 5.81 -11.63
N GLN A 236 -7.86 6.41 -12.80
CA GLN A 236 -8.87 7.22 -13.50
C GLN A 236 -10.11 6.40 -13.86
N TRP A 237 -9.93 5.16 -14.29
CA TRP A 237 -11.04 4.27 -14.61
C TRP A 237 -11.88 3.93 -13.37
N VAL A 238 -11.25 3.62 -12.22
CA VAL A 238 -11.97 3.36 -10.95
C VAL A 238 -12.83 4.57 -10.55
N LYS A 239 -12.29 5.78 -10.68
CA LYS A 239 -13.02 7.03 -10.36
C LYS A 239 -14.21 7.24 -11.29
N ALA A 240 -14.07 6.93 -12.56
CA ALA A 240 -15.12 7.09 -13.56
C ALA A 240 -16.19 5.97 -13.48
N HIS A 241 -15.85 4.80 -12.94
CA HIS A 241 -16.70 3.61 -12.93
C HIS A 241 -16.76 2.95 -11.54
N PRO A 242 -17.14 3.70 -10.46
CA PRO A 242 -17.04 3.21 -9.08
C PRO A 242 -17.85 1.95 -8.83
N ARG A 243 -19.06 1.87 -9.40
CA ARG A 243 -19.94 0.70 -9.26
C ARG A 243 -19.38 -0.53 -9.96
N GLN A 244 -18.90 -0.36 -11.20
CA GLN A 244 -18.33 -1.47 -11.96
C GLN A 244 -17.04 -1.98 -11.29
N ALA A 245 -16.20 -1.08 -10.77
CA ALA A 245 -15.04 -1.45 -9.99
C ALA A 245 -15.43 -2.25 -8.73
N ALA A 246 -16.51 -1.84 -8.05
CA ALA A 246 -17.00 -2.52 -6.86
C ALA A 246 -17.56 -3.93 -7.18
N GLU A 247 -18.27 -4.09 -8.29
CA GLU A 247 -18.78 -5.39 -8.74
C GLU A 247 -17.65 -6.38 -9.07
N ILE A 248 -16.53 -5.90 -9.61
CA ILE A 248 -15.32 -6.72 -9.87
C ILE A 248 -14.59 -7.05 -8.57
N LEU A 249 -14.38 -6.06 -7.70
CA LEU A 249 -13.56 -6.20 -6.50
C LEU A 249 -14.24 -6.98 -5.38
N GLY A 250 -15.56 -6.87 -5.23
CA GLY A 250 -16.30 -7.48 -4.14
C GLY A 250 -16.02 -8.98 -3.96
N PRO A 251 -16.18 -9.80 -5.02
CA PRO A 251 -15.83 -11.23 -4.98
C PRO A 251 -14.34 -11.48 -4.63
N LEU A 252 -13.44 -10.65 -5.16
CA LEU A 252 -11.99 -10.79 -4.97
C LEU A 252 -11.53 -10.37 -3.56
N TRP A 253 -12.30 -9.51 -2.88
CA TRP A 253 -12.03 -9.08 -1.50
C TRP A 253 -12.66 -10.00 -0.44
N GLY A 254 -13.17 -11.16 -0.83
CA GLY A 254 -13.79 -12.13 0.07
C GLY A 254 -15.30 -12.01 0.11
N ASN A 255 -15.92 -11.74 -1.04
CA ASN A 255 -17.37 -11.59 -1.22
C ASN A 255 -17.95 -10.40 -0.45
N ILE A 256 -17.22 -9.30 -0.38
CA ILE A 256 -17.73 -8.05 0.20
C ILE A 256 -18.83 -7.48 -0.72
N PRO A 257 -19.98 -7.04 -0.17
CA PRO A 257 -21.03 -6.44 -0.96
C PRO A 257 -20.56 -5.24 -1.78
N PRO A 258 -21.03 -5.07 -3.04
CA PRO A 258 -20.60 -3.95 -3.88
C PRO A 258 -20.78 -2.58 -3.22
N ALA A 259 -21.84 -2.36 -2.46
CA ALA A 259 -22.09 -1.09 -1.75
C ALA A 259 -20.99 -0.80 -0.72
N THR A 260 -20.48 -1.83 -0.03
CA THR A 260 -19.36 -1.72 0.92
C THR A 260 -18.07 -1.38 0.19
N VAL A 261 -17.81 -2.01 -0.97
CA VAL A 261 -16.65 -1.69 -1.81
C VAL A 261 -16.73 -0.28 -2.36
N GLU A 262 -17.89 0.16 -2.86
CA GLU A 262 -18.10 1.55 -3.31
C GLU A 262 -17.81 2.54 -2.18
N ARG A 263 -18.30 2.25 -0.96
CA ARG A 263 -18.04 3.08 0.22
C ARG A 263 -16.54 3.17 0.53
N ALA A 264 -15.82 2.06 0.50
CA ALA A 264 -14.37 2.02 0.69
C ALA A 264 -13.65 2.83 -0.39
N ASN A 265 -13.98 2.57 -1.66
CA ASN A 265 -13.37 3.24 -2.80
C ASN A 265 -13.65 4.76 -2.83
N SER A 266 -14.82 5.20 -2.34
CA SER A 266 -15.19 6.62 -2.32
C SER A 266 -14.29 7.48 -1.41
N ARG A 267 -13.55 6.86 -0.50
CA ARG A 267 -12.62 7.55 0.41
C ARG A 267 -11.20 7.65 -0.14
N ARG A 268 -10.88 6.88 -1.20
CA ARG A 268 -9.55 6.91 -1.83
C ARG A 268 -9.53 7.87 -3.02
N SER A 269 -8.40 8.52 -3.22
CA SER A 269 -8.23 9.46 -4.33
C SER A 269 -8.06 8.77 -5.68
N TYR A 270 -7.34 7.62 -5.71
CA TYR A 270 -6.89 6.95 -6.93
C TYR A 270 -6.15 7.85 -7.92
N ASP A 271 -5.71 9.02 -7.48
CA ASP A 271 -4.88 9.93 -8.28
C ASP A 271 -3.42 9.51 -8.15
N ILE A 272 -2.94 8.80 -9.16
CA ILE A 272 -1.55 8.37 -9.21
C ILE A 272 -0.71 9.49 -9.77
N ILE A 273 0.24 9.96 -8.96
CA ILE A 273 1.13 11.08 -9.25
C ILE A 273 2.60 10.70 -9.03
N PRO A 274 3.55 11.43 -9.64
CA PRO A 274 4.97 11.30 -9.33
C PRO A 274 5.27 11.63 -7.87
N VAL A 275 6.18 10.87 -7.25
CA VAL A 275 6.73 11.23 -5.95
C VAL A 275 7.72 12.37 -6.12
N LYS A 276 7.65 13.37 -5.23
CA LYS A 276 8.58 14.51 -5.19
C LYS A 276 9.10 14.68 -3.75
N LEU A 277 10.42 14.64 -3.57
CA LEU A 277 11.06 14.75 -2.25
C LEU A 277 10.57 15.98 -1.47
N GLN A 278 10.41 17.11 -2.15
CA GLN A 278 9.93 18.35 -1.54
C GLN A 278 8.51 18.28 -0.95
N ASN A 279 7.72 17.26 -1.32
CA ASN A 279 6.35 17.07 -0.86
C ASN A 279 6.25 16.01 0.27
N LEU A 280 7.38 15.51 0.76
CA LEU A 280 7.43 14.44 1.76
C LEU A 280 7.49 14.93 3.22
N ALA A 281 6.99 16.14 3.51
CA ALA A 281 6.96 16.67 4.89
C ALA A 281 6.18 15.75 5.84
N GLU A 282 5.09 15.12 5.37
CA GLU A 282 4.34 14.14 6.15
C GLU A 282 5.19 12.91 6.50
N GLN A 283 6.01 12.43 5.55
CA GLN A 283 6.93 11.32 5.81
C GLN A 283 7.92 11.65 6.93
N GLN A 284 8.43 12.91 6.98
CA GLN A 284 9.30 13.32 8.10
C GLN A 284 8.53 13.34 9.42
N ARG A 285 7.29 13.85 9.43
CA ARG A 285 6.44 13.86 10.61
C ARG A 285 6.19 12.45 11.15
N ILE A 286 5.95 11.48 10.25
CA ILE A 286 5.79 10.07 10.60
C ILE A 286 7.10 9.51 11.20
N ALA A 287 8.24 9.80 10.56
CA ALA A 287 9.56 9.36 11.01
C ALA A 287 9.84 9.83 12.45
N ASP A 288 9.66 11.12 12.69
CA ASP A 288 9.90 11.73 14.00
C ASP A 288 8.96 11.17 15.06
N THR A 289 7.68 10.97 14.71
CA THR A 289 6.67 10.38 15.59
C THR A 289 7.03 8.93 15.95
N TYR A 290 7.43 8.12 14.97
CA TYR A 290 7.78 6.72 15.19
C TYR A 290 9.07 6.56 15.99
N TYR A 291 10.05 7.43 15.75
CA TYR A 291 11.27 7.45 16.54
C TYR A 291 11.00 7.87 17.99
N GLY A 292 10.22 8.94 18.21
CA GLY A 292 9.79 9.36 19.53
C GLY A 292 8.98 8.31 20.29
N ALA A 293 8.14 7.56 19.61
CA ALA A 293 7.38 6.43 20.16
C ALA A 293 8.19 5.12 20.30
N LYS A 294 9.49 5.12 19.95
CA LYS A 294 10.39 3.95 19.97
C LYS A 294 9.89 2.78 19.10
N LEU A 295 9.17 3.08 18.03
CA LEU A 295 8.70 2.09 17.06
C LEU A 295 9.76 1.78 16.00
N ILE A 296 10.67 2.71 15.74
CA ILE A 296 11.84 2.52 14.87
C ILE A 296 13.13 2.74 15.68
N PRO A 297 14.22 2.01 15.35
CA PRO A 297 15.44 1.99 16.17
C PRO A 297 16.32 3.23 16.00
N LYS A 298 16.18 3.96 14.90
CA LYS A 298 17.02 5.13 14.55
C LYS A 298 16.17 6.23 13.92
N PRO A 299 16.59 7.50 14.03
CA PRO A 299 15.94 8.58 13.29
C PRO A 299 16.13 8.36 11.80
N LEU A 300 15.16 8.78 11.01
CA LEU A 300 15.21 8.75 9.55
C LEU A 300 15.13 10.16 9.01
N ASN A 301 15.88 10.41 7.94
CA ASN A 301 15.78 11.64 7.16
C ASN A 301 15.11 11.31 5.82
N VAL A 302 14.00 11.95 5.53
CA VAL A 302 13.28 11.70 4.28
C VAL A 302 14.01 12.19 3.03
N SER A 303 15.05 13.01 3.17
CA SER A 303 15.94 13.35 2.06
C SER A 303 16.75 12.14 1.54
N ASP A 304 16.86 11.08 2.35
CA ASP A 304 17.57 9.84 1.98
C ASP A 304 16.67 8.87 1.17
N ILE A 305 15.39 9.20 0.98
CA ILE A 305 14.47 8.41 0.17
C ILE A 305 14.90 8.45 -1.30
N THR A 306 15.09 7.29 -1.89
CA THR A 306 15.32 7.17 -3.33
C THR A 306 14.00 7.29 -4.07
N VAL A 307 13.95 8.19 -5.05
CA VAL A 307 12.76 8.47 -5.87
C VAL A 307 13.07 8.26 -7.34
N TRP A 308 12.18 7.56 -8.02
CA TRP A 308 12.15 7.50 -9.47
C TRP A 308 11.16 8.54 -10.02
N THR A 309 11.49 9.19 -11.13
CA THR A 309 10.66 10.22 -11.74
C THR A 309 10.20 9.77 -13.13
N PRO A 310 8.89 9.72 -13.40
CA PRO A 310 8.39 9.39 -14.72
C PRO A 310 8.80 10.46 -15.74
N LYS A 311 8.97 10.02 -16.98
CA LYS A 311 9.12 10.95 -18.12
C LYS A 311 7.80 11.69 -18.35
N PRO A 312 7.86 12.94 -18.85
CA PRO A 312 6.67 13.72 -19.20
C PRO A 312 5.76 13.02 -20.20
#